data_60ac5419ed5f5953d1418877d7450de8
#
_entry.id   60ac5419ed5f5953d1418877d7450de8
#
_cell.length_a   1.000
_cell.length_b   1.000
_cell.length_c   1.000
_cell.angle_alpha   90.00
_cell.angle_beta   90.00
_cell.angle_gamma   90.00
#
_symmetry.space_group_name_H-M   'P 1'
#
loop_
_entity.id
_entity.type
_entity.pdbx_description
1 polymer ?
#
loop_
_entity_poly.entity_id
_entity_poly.type
_entity_poly.pdbx_seq_one_letter_code
_entity_poly.pdbx_strand_id
1 'polypeptide(L)'
;MSDLARAVERLGQTLESMGIPRMPARVFAFILADDQSAYTAAELAQGLDVSPAAVSGAVRYLTDTTQLVVRERNPAGRGDLFRVRDGDIWGTIQATRLPVLDRIIESVHDAVELLPSGSAGRARVEETRDYFTFIRDDARRLDERWRTWRGSRNPS
;
A
#
# COMPACT_ATOMS: atom_id res chain seq x y z
N MET A 1 17.17 20.25 12.00
CA MET A 1 16.17 19.38 11.33
C MET A 1 14.81 20.04 11.46
N SER A 2 14.13 20.32 10.33
CA SER A 2 12.81 20.95 10.33
C SER A 2 11.74 20.05 10.92
N ASP A 3 10.57 20.61 11.29
CA ASP A 3 9.44 19.83 11.80
C ASP A 3 8.93 18.83 10.76
N LEU A 4 8.90 19.25 9.47
CA LEU A 4 8.60 18.38 8.35
C LEU A 4 9.56 17.18 8.30
N ALA A 5 10.86 17.43 8.36
CA ALA A 5 11.84 16.35 8.31
C ALA A 5 11.66 15.36 9.48
N ARG A 6 11.33 15.83 10.68
CA ARG A 6 11.02 14.97 11.82
C ARG A 6 9.74 14.15 11.60
N ALA A 7 8.70 14.77 11.04
CA ALA A 7 7.46 14.08 10.71
C ALA A 7 7.69 12.99 9.64
N VAL A 8 8.44 13.31 8.59
CA VAL A 8 8.79 12.39 7.52
C VAL A 8 9.57 11.17 8.05
N GLU A 9 10.57 11.39 8.91
CA GLU A 9 11.33 10.27 9.49
C GLU A 9 10.44 9.38 10.38
N ARG A 10 9.57 9.95 11.21
CA ARG A 10 8.64 9.17 12.04
C ARG A 10 7.63 8.37 11.20
N LEU A 11 7.00 9.00 10.23
CA LEU A 11 6.07 8.33 9.31
C LEU A 11 6.79 7.27 8.49
N GLY A 12 7.98 7.58 7.97
CA GLY A 12 8.82 6.64 7.23
C GLY A 12 9.13 5.38 8.03
N GLN A 13 9.55 5.52 9.29
CA GLN A 13 9.80 4.38 10.19
C GLN A 13 8.53 3.55 10.43
N THR A 14 7.38 4.19 10.61
CA THR A 14 6.10 3.48 10.76
C THR A 14 5.75 2.68 9.51
N LEU A 15 5.86 3.29 8.33
CA LEU A 15 5.60 2.63 7.05
C LEU A 15 6.60 1.49 6.78
N GLU A 16 7.86 1.66 7.16
CA GLU A 16 8.88 0.61 7.09
C GLU A 16 8.51 -0.59 7.97
N SER A 17 8.02 -0.35 9.18
CA SER A 17 7.52 -1.42 10.06
C SER A 17 6.30 -2.17 9.51
N MET A 18 5.56 -1.55 8.57
CA MET A 18 4.46 -2.17 7.84
C MET A 18 4.92 -2.95 6.59
N GLY A 19 6.23 -3.04 6.34
CA GLY A 19 6.81 -3.80 5.24
C GLY A 19 7.10 -3.00 3.96
N ILE A 20 6.98 -1.67 3.98
CA ILE A 20 7.40 -0.83 2.87
C ILE A 20 8.91 -0.62 2.97
N PRO A 21 9.70 -0.84 1.91
CA PRO A 21 11.15 -0.61 1.96
C PRO A 21 11.49 0.83 2.38
N ARG A 22 12.61 1.00 3.08
CA ARG A 22 12.99 2.27 3.74
C ARG A 22 12.89 3.51 2.84
N MET A 23 13.48 3.47 1.64
CA MET A 23 13.47 4.65 0.76
C MET A 23 12.07 4.96 0.21
N PRO A 24 11.30 4.00 -0.33
CA PRO A 24 9.88 4.21 -0.65
C PRO A 24 9.06 4.74 0.52
N ALA A 25 9.26 4.24 1.74
CA ALA A 25 8.57 4.71 2.93
C ALA A 25 8.85 6.19 3.21
N ARG A 26 10.12 6.63 3.13
CA ARG A 26 10.50 8.04 3.30
C ARG A 26 9.94 8.94 2.20
N VAL A 27 9.99 8.51 0.94
CA VAL A 27 9.41 9.26 -0.19
C VAL A 27 7.91 9.41 -0.02
N PHE A 28 7.21 8.34 0.31
CA PHE A 28 5.76 8.39 0.55
C PHE A 28 5.39 9.27 1.74
N ALA A 29 6.13 9.15 2.85
CA ALA A 29 5.96 9.99 4.02
C ALA A 29 6.15 11.48 3.71
N PHE A 30 7.11 11.83 2.85
CA PHE A 30 7.34 13.21 2.41
C PHE A 30 6.16 13.75 1.60
N ILE A 31 5.70 13.00 0.59
CA ILE A 31 4.55 13.40 -0.24
C ILE A 31 3.25 13.53 0.61
N LEU A 32 3.10 12.70 1.66
CA LEU A 32 1.94 12.77 2.56
C LEU A 32 1.97 13.97 3.51
N ALA A 33 3.15 14.37 3.95
CA ALA A 33 3.30 15.31 5.05
C ALA A 33 3.56 16.75 4.62
N ASP A 34 4.02 16.96 3.39
CA ASP A 34 4.29 18.28 2.85
C ASP A 34 3.06 18.88 2.16
N ASP A 35 3.02 20.21 2.06
CA ASP A 35 1.84 20.94 1.59
C ASP A 35 1.65 20.93 0.07
N GLN A 36 2.66 20.57 -0.69
CA GLN A 36 2.60 20.55 -2.15
C GLN A 36 1.83 19.33 -2.66
N SER A 37 0.98 19.54 -3.66
CA SER A 37 0.09 18.49 -4.17
C SER A 37 0.77 17.45 -5.08
N ALA A 38 1.91 17.82 -5.70
CA ALA A 38 2.67 16.95 -6.59
C ALA A 38 4.14 17.37 -6.66
N TYR A 39 5.03 16.45 -6.91
CA TYR A 39 6.49 16.63 -6.86
C TYR A 39 7.16 16.04 -8.07
N THR A 40 8.19 16.70 -8.58
CA THR A 40 9.16 16.09 -9.48
C THR A 40 10.12 15.19 -8.69
N ALA A 41 10.79 14.27 -9.38
CA ALA A 41 11.84 13.46 -8.75
C ALA A 41 12.99 14.30 -8.18
N ALA A 42 13.28 15.46 -8.80
CA ALA A 42 14.31 16.38 -8.33
C ALA A 42 13.91 17.05 -7.01
N GLU A 43 12.67 17.51 -6.88
CA GLU A 43 12.15 18.10 -5.64
C GLU A 43 12.13 17.08 -4.51
N LEU A 44 11.74 15.82 -4.78
CA LEU A 44 11.80 14.74 -3.80
C LEU A 44 13.23 14.44 -3.35
N ALA A 45 14.18 14.41 -4.29
CA ALA A 45 15.59 14.20 -3.97
C ALA A 45 16.14 15.33 -3.10
N GLN A 46 15.81 16.59 -3.43
CA GLN A 46 16.22 17.76 -2.68
C GLN A 46 15.56 17.81 -1.28
N GLY A 47 14.25 17.58 -1.21
CA GLY A 47 13.51 17.65 0.07
C GLY A 47 13.91 16.57 1.07
N LEU A 48 14.33 15.38 0.58
CA LEU A 48 14.78 14.27 1.40
C LEU A 48 16.30 14.23 1.62
N ASP A 49 17.05 15.12 0.96
CA ASP A 49 18.54 15.13 0.94
C ASP A 49 19.11 13.76 0.52
N VAL A 50 18.64 13.26 -0.63
CA VAL A 50 19.07 11.95 -1.19
C VAL A 50 19.41 12.05 -2.68
N SER A 51 20.06 11.02 -3.22
CA SER A 51 20.38 11.00 -4.64
C SER A 51 19.13 10.83 -5.53
N PRO A 52 19.14 11.39 -6.76
CA PRO A 52 18.06 11.15 -7.73
C PRO A 52 17.84 9.66 -8.06
N ALA A 53 18.89 8.86 -8.05
CA ALA A 53 18.80 7.41 -8.27
C ALA A 53 17.99 6.70 -7.16
N ALA A 54 18.17 7.11 -5.90
CA ALA A 54 17.42 6.59 -4.77
C ALA A 54 15.92 6.91 -4.90
N VAL A 55 15.60 8.15 -5.31
CA VAL A 55 14.20 8.56 -5.56
C VAL A 55 13.60 7.78 -6.73
N SER A 56 14.33 7.60 -7.84
CA SER A 56 13.84 6.85 -9.01
C SER A 56 13.41 5.43 -8.67
N GLY A 57 14.19 4.70 -7.87
CA GLY A 57 13.81 3.38 -7.37
C GLY A 57 12.59 3.41 -6.45
N ALA A 58 12.55 4.38 -5.56
CA ALA A 58 11.44 4.54 -4.61
C ALA A 58 10.11 4.86 -5.30
N VAL A 59 10.06 5.82 -6.22
CA VAL A 59 8.84 6.18 -6.93
C VAL A 59 8.34 5.05 -7.82
N ARG A 60 9.24 4.27 -8.45
CA ARG A 60 8.85 3.08 -9.20
C ARG A 60 8.16 2.05 -8.30
N TYR A 61 8.71 1.77 -7.13
CA TYR A 61 8.06 0.88 -6.16
C TYR A 61 6.68 1.39 -5.75
N LEU A 62 6.56 2.69 -5.46
CA LEU A 62 5.31 3.32 -5.03
C LEU A 62 4.24 3.39 -6.12
N THR A 63 4.64 3.51 -7.39
CA THR A 63 3.71 3.55 -8.53
C THR A 63 3.32 2.17 -9.02
N ASP A 64 4.31 1.27 -9.19
CA ASP A 64 4.13 0.02 -9.91
C ASP A 64 3.76 -1.14 -8.98
N THR A 65 4.30 -1.16 -7.75
CA THR A 65 4.08 -2.25 -6.82
C THR A 65 2.93 -1.97 -5.85
N THR A 66 2.92 -0.80 -5.21
CA THR A 66 1.93 -0.48 -4.17
C THR A 66 0.79 0.39 -4.65
N GLN A 67 0.97 1.08 -5.76
CA GLN A 67 0.02 2.05 -6.32
C GLN A 67 -0.40 3.17 -5.33
N LEU A 68 0.46 3.47 -4.34
CA LEU A 68 0.24 4.54 -3.37
C LEU A 68 0.43 5.93 -3.97
N VAL A 69 1.28 6.02 -4.99
CA VAL A 69 1.62 7.24 -5.72
C VAL A 69 1.19 7.10 -7.17
N VAL A 70 0.67 8.17 -7.71
CA VAL A 70 0.32 8.30 -9.12
C VAL A 70 1.42 9.08 -9.83
N ARG A 71 1.81 8.61 -11.00
CA ARG A 71 2.70 9.29 -11.91
C ARG A 71 1.88 10.01 -12.97
N GLU A 72 2.13 11.30 -13.15
CA GLU A 72 1.50 12.13 -14.15
C GLU A 72 2.55 12.86 -14.98
N ARG A 73 2.25 13.16 -16.24
CA ARG A 73 3.14 13.97 -17.07
C ARG A 73 3.16 15.41 -16.55
N ASN A 74 4.35 15.98 -16.38
CA ASN A 74 4.48 17.37 -15.96
C ASN A 74 4.05 18.34 -17.11
N PRO A 75 2.94 19.10 -16.98
CA PRO A 75 2.48 20.00 -18.00
C PRO A 75 3.38 21.25 -18.15
N ALA A 76 4.16 21.57 -17.11
CA ALA A 76 5.01 22.76 -17.07
C ALA A 76 6.46 22.51 -17.47
N GLY A 77 6.86 21.26 -17.74
CA GLY A 77 8.26 20.96 -18.02
C GLY A 77 8.54 19.54 -18.44
N ARG A 78 9.82 19.15 -18.39
CA ARG A 78 10.27 17.77 -18.67
C ARG A 78 10.11 16.90 -17.41
N GLY A 79 9.80 15.63 -17.63
CA GLY A 79 9.70 14.64 -16.59
C GLY A 79 8.29 14.40 -16.09
N ASP A 80 8.20 13.67 -15.00
CA ASP A 80 6.94 13.26 -14.39
C ASP A 80 6.73 13.98 -13.05
N LEU A 81 5.47 14.11 -12.67
CA LEU A 81 5.02 14.51 -11.35
C LEU A 81 4.55 13.27 -10.58
N PHE A 82 4.83 13.26 -9.30
CA PHE A 82 4.43 12.22 -8.36
C PHE A 82 3.56 12.84 -7.28
N ARG A 83 2.39 12.29 -7.10
CA ARG A 83 1.46 12.71 -6.05
C ARG A 83 0.82 11.51 -5.36
N VAL A 84 0.31 11.74 -4.18
CA VAL A 84 -0.52 10.75 -3.51
C VAL A 84 -1.75 10.46 -4.38
N ARG A 85 -2.16 9.21 -4.44
CA ARG A 85 -3.41 8.83 -5.11
C ARG A 85 -4.58 9.56 -4.46
N ASP A 86 -5.41 10.23 -5.28
CA ASP A 86 -6.61 10.89 -4.78
C ASP A 86 -7.59 9.90 -4.13
N GLY A 87 -8.36 10.44 -3.23
CA GLY A 87 -9.44 9.70 -2.61
C GLY A 87 -9.01 8.91 -1.39
N ASP A 88 -9.40 7.65 -1.35
CA ASP A 88 -9.19 6.76 -0.21
C ASP A 88 -7.92 5.91 -0.38
N ILE A 89 -6.76 6.46 -0.01
CA ILE A 89 -5.46 5.76 -0.12
C ILE A 89 -5.49 4.46 0.69
N TRP A 90 -5.95 4.53 1.93
CA TRP A 90 -5.91 3.40 2.85
C TRP A 90 -6.93 2.33 2.48
N GLY A 91 -8.13 2.72 2.02
CA GLY A 91 -9.12 1.80 1.48
C GLY A 91 -8.64 1.15 0.18
N THR A 92 -7.93 1.88 -0.69
CA THR A 92 -7.31 1.32 -1.90
C THR A 92 -6.27 0.26 -1.55
N ILE A 93 -5.38 0.52 -0.57
CA ILE A 93 -4.39 -0.46 -0.08
C ILE A 93 -5.11 -1.70 0.46
N GLN A 94 -6.15 -1.51 1.25
CA GLN A 94 -6.91 -2.63 1.82
C GLN A 94 -7.59 -3.45 0.71
N ALA A 95 -8.17 -2.79 -0.28
CA ALA A 95 -8.83 -3.45 -1.40
C ALA A 95 -7.88 -4.28 -2.26
N THR A 96 -6.60 -3.90 -2.39
CA THR A 96 -5.60 -4.70 -3.14
C THR A 96 -5.27 -6.04 -2.50
N ARG A 97 -5.57 -6.21 -1.21
CA ARG A 97 -5.35 -7.48 -0.48
C ARG A 97 -6.41 -8.54 -0.79
N LEU A 98 -7.63 -8.13 -1.12
CA LEU A 98 -8.75 -9.06 -1.36
C LEU A 98 -8.47 -10.06 -2.49
N PRO A 99 -8.02 -9.64 -3.70
CA PRO A 99 -7.69 -10.58 -4.77
C PRO A 99 -6.55 -11.54 -4.42
N VAL A 100 -5.62 -11.13 -3.55
CA VAL A 100 -4.54 -12.01 -3.08
C VAL A 100 -5.10 -13.09 -2.16
N LEU A 101 -5.99 -12.72 -1.24
CA LEU A 101 -6.66 -13.66 -0.35
C LEU A 101 -7.54 -14.65 -1.13
N ASP A 102 -8.28 -14.18 -2.14
CA ASP A 102 -9.08 -15.05 -2.99
C ASP A 102 -8.21 -16.09 -3.70
N ARG A 103 -7.07 -15.69 -4.29
CA ARG A 103 -6.12 -16.64 -4.91
C ARG A 103 -5.51 -17.63 -3.93
N ILE A 104 -5.20 -17.20 -2.70
CA ILE A 104 -4.70 -18.10 -1.65
C ILE A 104 -5.77 -19.15 -1.33
N ILE A 105 -7.03 -18.73 -1.14
CA ILE A 105 -8.14 -19.62 -0.83
C ILE A 105 -8.37 -20.62 -1.94
N GLU A 106 -8.36 -20.20 -3.21
CA GLU A 106 -8.46 -21.09 -4.38
C GLU A 106 -7.34 -22.13 -4.39
N SER A 107 -6.09 -21.71 -4.25
CA SER A 107 -4.92 -22.60 -4.24
C SER A 107 -4.97 -23.61 -3.08
N VAL A 108 -5.40 -23.17 -1.89
CA VAL A 108 -5.54 -24.07 -0.72
C VAL A 108 -6.71 -25.02 -0.91
N HIS A 109 -7.82 -24.56 -1.53
CA HIS A 109 -8.95 -25.45 -1.87
C HIS A 109 -8.52 -26.56 -2.81
N ASP A 110 -7.81 -26.25 -3.89
CA ASP A 110 -7.29 -27.23 -4.82
C ASP A 110 -6.38 -28.27 -4.12
N ALA A 111 -5.54 -27.79 -3.20
CA ALA A 111 -4.67 -28.67 -2.42
C ALA A 111 -5.47 -29.63 -1.52
N VAL A 112 -6.57 -29.19 -0.92
CA VAL A 112 -7.49 -30.05 -0.14
C VAL A 112 -8.00 -31.21 -0.98
N GLU A 113 -8.42 -30.95 -2.24
CA GLU A 113 -8.99 -31.97 -3.11
C GLU A 113 -7.96 -33.04 -3.56
N LEU A 114 -6.68 -32.71 -3.53
CA LEU A 114 -5.59 -33.64 -3.85
C LEU A 114 -5.22 -34.57 -2.68
N LEU A 115 -5.68 -34.27 -1.46
CA LEU A 115 -5.27 -35.01 -0.26
C LEU A 115 -6.30 -36.11 0.12
N PRO A 116 -5.84 -37.26 0.64
CA PRO A 116 -6.73 -38.33 1.04
C PRO A 116 -7.73 -37.90 2.12
N SER A 117 -9.00 -38.24 1.93
CA SER A 117 -10.05 -38.00 2.93
C SER A 117 -9.68 -38.59 4.29
N GLY A 118 -9.90 -37.81 5.36
CA GLY A 118 -9.61 -38.24 6.73
C GLY A 118 -8.13 -38.22 7.12
N SER A 119 -7.23 -37.81 6.23
CA SER A 119 -5.82 -37.67 6.60
C SER A 119 -5.56 -36.43 7.48
N ALA A 120 -4.59 -36.52 8.38
CA ALA A 120 -4.17 -35.40 9.22
C ALA A 120 -3.62 -34.22 8.38
N GLY A 121 -3.04 -34.53 7.20
CA GLY A 121 -2.60 -33.53 6.25
C GLY A 121 -3.76 -32.70 5.69
N ARG A 122 -4.82 -33.39 5.22
CA ARG A 122 -6.04 -32.75 4.73
C ARG A 122 -6.68 -31.85 5.79
N ALA A 123 -6.80 -32.31 7.03
CA ALA A 123 -7.38 -31.55 8.12
C ALA A 123 -6.62 -30.22 8.36
N ARG A 124 -5.27 -30.23 8.34
CA ARG A 124 -4.48 -29.00 8.48
C ARG A 124 -4.64 -28.03 7.33
N VAL A 125 -4.77 -28.54 6.10
CA VAL A 125 -4.97 -27.69 4.91
C VAL A 125 -6.40 -27.13 4.87
N GLU A 126 -7.40 -27.88 5.32
CA GLU A 126 -8.78 -27.39 5.50
C GLU A 126 -8.83 -26.25 6.53
N GLU A 127 -8.18 -26.40 7.69
CA GLU A 127 -8.06 -25.33 8.69
C GLU A 127 -7.38 -24.09 8.12
N THR A 128 -6.35 -24.27 7.30
CA THR A 128 -5.66 -23.16 6.61
C THR A 128 -6.61 -22.42 5.67
N ARG A 129 -7.42 -23.14 4.88
CA ARG A 129 -8.45 -22.56 4.01
C ARG A 129 -9.47 -21.75 4.82
N ASP A 130 -9.94 -22.33 5.90
CA ASP A 130 -10.97 -21.72 6.76
C ASP A 130 -10.44 -20.43 7.41
N TYR A 131 -9.17 -20.41 7.84
CA TYR A 131 -8.49 -19.23 8.34
C TYR A 131 -8.43 -18.09 7.30
N PHE A 132 -7.96 -18.39 6.08
CA PHE A 132 -7.87 -17.36 5.04
C PHE A 132 -9.25 -16.90 4.56
N THR A 133 -10.26 -17.76 4.57
CA THR A 133 -11.65 -17.41 4.30
C THR A 133 -12.16 -16.42 5.35
N PHE A 134 -11.93 -16.69 6.63
CA PHE A 134 -12.28 -15.79 7.72
C PHE A 134 -11.61 -14.42 7.58
N ILE A 135 -10.30 -14.39 7.31
CA ILE A 135 -9.54 -13.14 7.11
C ILE A 135 -10.08 -12.34 5.93
N ARG A 136 -10.39 -12.98 4.80
CA ARG A 136 -10.97 -12.32 3.62
C ARG A 136 -12.32 -11.69 3.94
N ASP A 137 -13.20 -12.41 4.60
CA ASP A 137 -14.56 -11.95 4.92
C ASP A 137 -14.52 -10.78 5.92
N ASP A 138 -13.62 -10.83 6.89
CA ASP A 138 -13.38 -9.71 7.82
C ASP A 138 -12.77 -8.48 7.11
N ALA A 139 -11.84 -8.69 6.20
CA ALA A 139 -11.26 -7.62 5.39
C ALA A 139 -12.32 -6.90 4.52
N ARG A 140 -13.29 -7.64 3.95
CA ARG A 140 -14.43 -7.04 3.21
C ARG A 140 -15.30 -6.19 4.12
N ARG A 141 -15.66 -6.69 5.31
CA ARG A 141 -16.44 -5.93 6.30
C ARG A 141 -15.71 -4.68 6.79
N LEU A 142 -14.38 -4.78 6.99
CA LEU A 142 -13.56 -3.63 7.37
C LEU A 142 -13.57 -2.55 6.29
N ASP A 143 -13.44 -2.93 5.02
CA ASP A 143 -13.48 -2.00 3.89
C ASP A 143 -14.83 -1.28 3.80
N GLU A 144 -15.94 -1.99 3.92
CA GLU A 144 -17.30 -1.40 3.95
C GLU A 144 -17.49 -0.42 5.12
N ARG A 145 -17.04 -0.81 6.31
CA ARG A 145 -17.12 0.03 7.53
C ARG A 145 -16.24 1.27 7.40
N TRP A 146 -15.06 1.14 6.84
CA TRP A 146 -14.16 2.26 6.59
C TRP A 146 -14.78 3.27 5.61
N ARG A 147 -15.32 2.82 4.49
CA ARG A 147 -15.98 3.69 3.51
C ARG A 147 -17.16 4.45 4.13
N THR A 148 -17.99 3.77 4.90
CA THR A 148 -19.12 4.37 5.61
C THR A 148 -18.64 5.43 6.60
N TRP A 149 -17.66 5.11 7.43
CA TRP A 149 -17.11 6.02 8.42
C TRP A 149 -16.44 7.25 7.78
N ARG A 150 -15.67 7.05 6.71
CA ARG A 150 -15.03 8.12 5.97
C ARG A 150 -16.05 9.06 5.32
N GLY A 151 -17.10 8.51 4.71
CA GLY A 151 -18.19 9.29 4.12
C GLY A 151 -18.92 10.16 5.14
N SER A 152 -19.06 9.70 6.38
CA SER A 152 -19.68 10.48 7.46
C SER A 152 -18.81 11.65 7.96
N ARG A 153 -17.51 11.60 7.76
CA ARG A 153 -16.58 12.65 8.20
C ARG A 153 -16.28 13.72 7.14
N ASN A 154 -16.35 13.36 5.88
CA ASN A 154 -16.14 14.25 4.75
C ASN A 154 -17.41 14.25 3.87
N PRO A 155 -18.53 14.83 4.31
CA PRO A 155 -19.67 15.05 3.42
C PRO A 155 -19.22 16.01 2.32
N SER A 156 -19.37 15.60 1.07
CA SER A 156 -19.08 16.38 -0.14
C SER A 156 -19.86 17.66 -0.19
#